data_14c1f9665060202799ded515f819942a
#
_entry.id   14c1f9665060202799ded515f819942a
#
_cell.length_a   1.000
_cell.length_b   1.000
_cell.length_c   1.000
_cell.angle_alpha   90.00
_cell.angle_beta   90.00
_cell.angle_gamma   90.00
#
_symmetry.space_group_name_H-M   'P 1'
#
loop_
_entity.id
_entity.type
_entity.pdbx_description
1 polymer ?
#
loop_
_entity_poly.entity_id
_entity_poly.type
_entity_poly.pdbx_seq_one_letter_code
_entity_poly.pdbx_strand_id
1 'polypeptide(L)'
;MDKTGNWYRQLGEYRMLNGQKIPGVIGATMHLIRVCGKNIVIDCGIGFNKNGEFQSQYVPDGNWLIGIHIDLIILTHKHLDHCGALPRLVWHHPEALVLMSAKCFDGARIALEDSLKIWLNDAKSAERDGLPVPEPVFTEEMLDAFYSNPNLSVFEPPYWLDSKADLRGQWPGWEVGFYDAGHDVGAISSFFILPDGRPFYLTGDAASHDQENARGVLLPPDNFLGDFFXXXXPPDGKIPRAVGSRIGRIA
;
A
#
# COMPACT_ATOMS: atom_id res chain seq x y z
N MET A 1 20.56 -5.46 4.97
CA MET A 1 20.92 -4.63 3.81
C MET A 1 21.86 -5.42 2.90
N ASP A 2 21.60 -5.39 1.61
CA ASP A 2 22.57 -5.93 0.66
C ASP A 2 23.74 -4.94 0.47
N LYS A 3 24.76 -5.34 -0.33
CA LYS A 3 25.94 -4.50 -0.58
C LYS A 3 25.62 -3.22 -1.38
N THR A 4 24.40 -3.11 -1.94
CA THR A 4 23.98 -1.93 -2.71
C THR A 4 23.17 -0.95 -1.84
N GLY A 5 22.93 -1.28 -0.58
CA GLY A 5 22.11 -0.48 0.32
C GLY A 5 20.60 -0.67 0.12
N ASN A 6 20.19 -1.64 -0.69
CA ASN A 6 18.79 -1.97 -0.89
C ASN A 6 18.26 -2.76 0.30
N TRP A 7 17.00 -2.51 0.67
CA TRP A 7 16.35 -3.25 1.75
C TRP A 7 14.82 -3.15 1.63
N TYR A 8 14.16 -4.08 2.26
CA TYR A 8 12.70 -4.15 2.38
C TYR A 8 12.31 -4.27 3.84
N ARG A 9 11.21 -3.66 4.19
CA ARG A 9 10.66 -3.76 5.55
C ARG A 9 9.13 -3.75 5.51
N GLN A 10 8.55 -4.74 6.14
CA GLN A 10 7.11 -4.77 6.41
C GLN A 10 6.87 -3.99 7.71
N LEU A 11 6.01 -2.98 7.65
CA LEU A 11 5.72 -2.08 8.77
C LEU A 11 4.36 -2.35 9.41
N GLY A 12 3.55 -3.22 8.81
CA GLY A 12 2.23 -3.59 9.29
C GLY A 12 2.08 -5.09 9.53
N GLU A 13 0.84 -5.54 9.67
CA GLU A 13 0.45 -6.95 9.89
C GLU A 13 0.95 -7.54 11.21
N TYR A 14 1.32 -6.70 12.16
CA TYR A 14 1.68 -7.09 13.51
C TYR A 14 1.27 -5.98 14.48
N ARG A 15 1.12 -6.34 15.73
CA ARG A 15 0.95 -5.34 16.80
C ARG A 15 2.16 -5.38 17.73
N MET A 16 2.44 -4.24 18.37
CA MET A 16 3.44 -4.17 19.42
C MET A 16 2.76 -4.42 20.77
N LEU A 17 3.29 -5.34 21.53
CA LEU A 17 2.82 -5.60 22.90
C LEU A 17 4.06 -5.71 23.80
N ASN A 18 4.18 -4.79 24.76
CA ASN A 18 5.32 -4.74 25.68
C ASN A 18 6.68 -4.74 24.94
N GLY A 19 6.74 -4.01 23.81
CA GLY A 19 7.97 -3.92 23.01
C GLY A 19 8.25 -5.11 22.11
N GLN A 20 7.36 -6.11 22.06
CA GLN A 20 7.52 -7.29 21.20
C GLN A 20 6.54 -7.25 20.04
N LYS A 21 7.00 -7.67 18.86
CA LYS A 21 6.13 -7.85 17.70
C LYS A 21 5.30 -9.13 17.86
N ILE A 22 3.99 -8.97 17.83
CA ILE A 22 3.07 -10.11 17.88
C ILE A 22 2.46 -10.25 16.49
N PRO A 23 2.79 -11.30 15.75
CA PRO A 23 2.20 -11.53 14.42
C PRO A 23 0.73 -11.94 14.52
N GLY A 24 0.03 -11.91 13.39
CA GLY A 24 -1.33 -12.38 13.29
C GLY A 24 -2.40 -11.32 13.47
N VAL A 25 -2.03 -10.04 13.38
CA VAL A 25 -3.02 -8.97 13.21
C VAL A 25 -3.39 -8.96 11.72
N ILE A 26 -4.66 -9.04 11.43
CA ILE A 26 -5.15 -8.93 10.06
C ILE A 26 -5.19 -7.44 9.71
N GLY A 27 -4.61 -7.09 8.58
CA GLY A 27 -4.63 -5.72 8.09
C GLY A 27 -3.45 -4.88 8.59
N ALA A 28 -3.60 -3.57 8.52
CA ALA A 28 -2.53 -2.59 8.73
C ALA A 28 -1.35 -2.86 7.77
N THR A 29 -1.68 -3.23 6.54
CA THR A 29 -0.67 -3.54 5.52
C THR A 29 0.13 -2.29 5.19
N MET A 30 1.45 -2.38 5.26
CA MET A 30 2.36 -1.32 4.87
C MET A 30 3.74 -1.89 4.62
N HIS A 31 4.30 -1.60 3.47
CA HIS A 31 5.64 -2.07 3.09
C HIS A 31 6.51 -0.88 2.72
N LEU A 32 7.73 -0.84 3.24
CA LEU A 32 8.73 0.16 2.87
C LEU A 32 9.88 -0.54 2.15
N ILE A 33 10.17 -0.07 0.96
CA ILE A 33 11.20 -0.62 0.08
C ILE A 33 12.22 0.48 -0.22
N ARG A 34 13.48 0.18 0.02
CA ARG A 34 14.57 1.06 -0.45
C ARG A 34 15.33 0.33 -1.55
N VAL A 35 15.33 0.92 -2.73
CA VAL A 35 15.99 0.31 -3.89
C VAL A 35 16.52 1.40 -4.82
N CYS A 36 17.77 1.26 -5.27
CA CYS A 36 18.44 2.23 -6.14
C CYS A 36 18.32 3.68 -5.66
N GLY A 37 18.41 3.87 -4.33
CA GLY A 37 18.35 5.18 -3.71
C GLY A 37 16.95 5.76 -3.53
N LYS A 38 15.91 5.05 -3.96
CA LYS A 38 14.50 5.48 -3.82
C LYS A 38 13.83 4.76 -2.66
N ASN A 39 12.97 5.48 -1.94
CA ASN A 39 12.14 4.95 -0.86
C ASN A 39 10.69 4.91 -1.34
N ILE A 40 10.15 3.70 -1.44
CA ILE A 40 8.81 3.43 -1.96
C ILE A 40 7.98 2.84 -0.83
N VAL A 41 6.81 3.41 -0.56
CA VAL A 41 5.84 2.84 0.37
C VAL A 41 4.69 2.23 -0.44
N ILE A 42 4.33 1.00 -0.10
CA ILE A 42 3.19 0.32 -0.69
C ILE A 42 2.15 0.15 0.42
N ASP A 43 0.97 0.72 0.19
CA ASP A 43 -0.17 0.72 1.10
C ASP A 43 0.12 1.40 2.45
N CYS A 44 -0.92 1.73 3.16
CA CYS A 44 -0.88 2.19 4.55
C CYS A 44 -2.27 1.97 5.15
N GLY A 45 -2.51 0.76 5.62
CA GLY A 45 -3.81 0.33 6.08
C GLY A 45 -4.03 0.45 7.58
N ILE A 46 -5.20 -0.01 8.01
CA ILE A 46 -5.53 -0.15 9.44
C ILE A 46 -5.78 -1.62 9.74
N GLY A 47 -5.47 -2.02 10.96
CA GLY A 47 -5.72 -3.36 11.43
C GLY A 47 -7.07 -3.50 12.10
N PHE A 48 -7.60 -4.71 12.06
CA PHE A 48 -8.85 -5.08 12.72
C PHE A 48 -8.55 -6.09 13.82
N ASN A 49 -9.32 -6.07 14.88
CA ASN A 49 -9.23 -7.11 15.90
C ASN A 49 -9.85 -8.42 15.38
N LYS A 50 -9.80 -9.49 16.18
CA LYS A 50 -10.32 -10.79 15.79
C LYS A 50 -11.81 -10.80 15.49
N ASN A 51 -12.54 -9.79 15.97
CA ASN A 51 -13.98 -9.66 15.74
C ASN A 51 -14.31 -8.74 14.56
N GLY A 52 -13.29 -8.26 13.84
CA GLY A 52 -13.47 -7.34 12.74
C GLY A 52 -13.67 -5.89 13.14
N GLU A 53 -13.54 -5.57 14.41
CA GLU A 53 -13.69 -4.19 14.90
C GLU A 53 -12.43 -3.38 14.66
N PHE A 54 -12.60 -2.16 14.22
CA PHE A 54 -11.52 -1.21 14.02
C PHE A 54 -10.82 -0.87 15.34
N GLN A 55 -9.50 -0.81 15.30
CA GLN A 55 -8.70 -0.36 16.45
C GLN A 55 -7.53 0.50 15.98
N SER A 56 -7.52 1.75 16.41
CA SER A 56 -6.48 2.72 16.04
C SER A 56 -5.06 2.29 16.44
N GLN A 57 -4.95 1.46 17.46
CA GLN A 57 -3.65 0.94 17.92
C GLN A 57 -2.99 -0.04 16.93
N TYR A 58 -3.73 -0.48 15.92
CA TYR A 58 -3.21 -1.40 14.91
C TYR A 58 -2.86 -0.70 13.60
N VAL A 59 -2.45 0.55 13.66
CA VAL A 59 -1.87 1.22 12.49
C VAL A 59 -0.42 0.75 12.28
N PRO A 60 0.10 0.84 11.07
CA PRO A 60 1.50 0.50 10.81
C PRO A 60 2.47 1.33 11.66
N ASP A 61 3.64 0.77 11.94
CA ASP A 61 4.67 1.43 12.75
C ASP A 61 5.34 2.56 11.95
N GLY A 62 4.75 3.75 12.01
CA GLY A 62 5.26 4.94 11.33
C GLY A 62 6.59 5.47 11.88
N ASN A 63 7.08 4.95 13.01
CA ASN A 63 8.38 5.37 13.54
C ASN A 63 9.52 5.10 12.56
N TRP A 64 9.37 4.06 11.71
CA TRP A 64 10.36 3.74 10.68
C TRP A 64 10.44 4.78 9.56
N LEU A 65 9.45 5.67 9.48
CA LEU A 65 9.41 6.71 8.43
C LEU A 65 9.98 8.05 8.92
N ILE A 66 10.25 8.19 10.22
CA ILE A 66 10.78 9.44 10.78
C ILE A 66 12.17 9.73 10.19
N GLY A 67 12.30 10.88 9.53
CA GLY A 67 13.56 11.29 8.90
C GLY A 67 13.86 10.59 7.57
N ILE A 68 12.95 9.75 7.08
CA ILE A 68 13.10 9.14 5.75
C ILE A 68 12.29 9.96 4.74
N HIS A 69 12.95 10.43 3.69
CA HIS A 69 12.24 11.01 2.54
C HIS A 69 11.55 9.89 1.76
N ILE A 70 10.26 9.98 1.55
CA ILE A 70 9.51 9.02 0.74
C ILE A 70 9.37 9.60 -0.67
N ASP A 71 9.86 8.85 -1.67
CA ASP A 71 9.80 9.27 -3.07
C ASP A 71 8.44 8.93 -3.70
N LEU A 72 7.86 7.79 -3.31
CA LEU A 72 6.67 7.24 -3.97
C LEU A 72 5.82 6.47 -2.96
N ILE A 73 4.53 6.71 -3.00
CA ILE A 73 3.51 5.94 -2.28
C ILE A 73 2.58 5.33 -3.32
N ILE A 74 2.35 4.03 -3.25
CA ILE A 74 1.41 3.33 -4.13
C ILE A 74 0.31 2.73 -3.27
N LEU A 75 -0.95 3.02 -3.62
CA LEU A 75 -2.09 2.32 -3.04
C LEU A 75 -2.51 1.21 -4.00
N THR A 76 -2.43 -0.03 -3.55
CA THR A 76 -2.76 -1.19 -4.39
C THR A 76 -4.27 -1.33 -4.59
N HIS A 77 -5.07 -1.14 -3.53
CA HIS A 77 -6.53 -1.22 -3.63
C HIS A 77 -7.21 -0.52 -2.45
N LYS A 78 -8.53 -0.42 -2.52
CA LYS A 78 -9.35 0.45 -1.67
C LYS A 78 -9.70 -0.09 -0.27
N HIS A 79 -9.38 -1.35 0.06
CA HIS A 79 -9.74 -1.91 1.36
C HIS A 79 -9.04 -1.18 2.51
N LEU A 80 -9.74 -1.00 3.62
CA LEU A 80 -9.23 -0.21 4.75
C LEU A 80 -7.95 -0.79 5.36
N ASP A 81 -7.74 -2.08 5.26
CA ASP A 81 -6.50 -2.71 5.71
C ASP A 81 -5.30 -2.41 4.80
N HIS A 82 -5.54 -1.70 3.69
CA HIS A 82 -4.52 -1.18 2.77
C HIS A 82 -4.52 0.34 2.66
N CYS A 83 -5.69 1.00 2.76
CA CYS A 83 -5.78 2.46 2.58
C CYS A 83 -6.08 3.24 3.87
N GLY A 84 -6.49 2.56 4.96
CA GLY A 84 -7.14 3.19 6.09
C GLY A 84 -6.29 4.19 6.88
N ALA A 85 -4.97 4.18 6.74
CA ALA A 85 -4.09 5.18 7.36
C ALA A 85 -3.35 6.04 6.31
N LEU A 86 -3.74 5.92 5.04
CA LEU A 86 -3.10 6.65 3.94
C LEU A 86 -3.17 8.18 4.09
N PRO A 87 -4.32 8.79 4.53
CA PRO A 87 -4.32 10.24 4.73
C PRO A 87 -3.28 10.72 5.73
N ARG A 88 -3.08 9.96 6.81
CA ARG A 88 -2.05 10.28 7.82
C ARG A 88 -0.64 10.14 7.21
N LEU A 89 -0.39 9.11 6.42
CA LEU A 89 0.91 8.93 5.75
C LEU A 89 1.21 10.12 4.82
N VAL A 90 0.26 10.48 3.97
CA VAL A 90 0.43 11.58 3.01
C VAL A 90 0.60 12.93 3.73
N TRP A 91 -0.11 13.15 4.85
CA TRP A 91 0.06 14.34 5.68
C TRP A 91 1.51 14.53 6.16
N HIS A 92 2.16 13.42 6.52
CA HIS A 92 3.56 13.46 7.00
C HIS A 92 4.58 13.47 5.85
N HIS A 93 4.18 13.11 4.63
CA HIS A 93 5.05 13.06 3.46
C HIS A 93 4.38 13.72 2.26
N PRO A 94 4.04 15.03 2.37
CA PRO A 94 3.24 15.69 1.34
C PRO A 94 3.94 15.84 -0.01
N GLU A 95 5.28 15.73 -0.05
CA GLU A 95 6.04 15.79 -1.30
C GLU A 95 6.11 14.46 -2.03
N ALA A 96 5.75 13.37 -1.40
CA ALA A 96 5.78 12.05 -2.05
C ALA A 96 4.79 12.00 -3.22
N LEU A 97 5.20 11.39 -4.32
CA LEU A 97 4.28 11.08 -5.42
C LEU A 97 3.32 9.99 -4.93
N VAL A 98 2.01 10.18 -5.07
CA VAL A 98 1.00 9.21 -4.63
C VAL A 98 0.30 8.67 -5.86
N LEU A 99 0.34 7.36 -6.06
CA LEU A 99 -0.17 6.70 -7.26
C LEU A 99 -1.21 5.63 -6.91
N MET A 100 -2.30 5.60 -7.67
CA MET A 100 -3.32 4.55 -7.55
C MET A 100 -4.20 4.56 -8.80
N SER A 101 -4.97 3.49 -9.01
CA SER A 101 -5.94 3.51 -10.10
C SER A 101 -7.11 4.45 -9.79
N ALA A 102 -7.77 4.96 -10.81
CA ALA A 102 -8.93 5.84 -10.64
C ALA A 102 -10.06 5.13 -9.88
N LYS A 103 -10.29 3.86 -10.17
CA LYS A 103 -11.32 3.07 -9.46
C LYS A 103 -10.95 2.82 -8.00
N CYS A 104 -9.66 2.61 -7.73
CA CYS A 104 -9.17 2.52 -6.37
C CYS A 104 -9.39 3.83 -5.60
N PHE A 105 -9.08 4.96 -6.23
CA PHE A 105 -9.29 6.29 -5.62
C PHE A 105 -10.77 6.52 -5.28
N ASP A 106 -11.69 6.24 -6.23
CA ASP A 106 -13.13 6.40 -5.98
C ASP A 106 -13.62 5.55 -4.81
N GLY A 107 -13.18 4.29 -4.77
CA GLY A 107 -13.54 3.37 -3.68
C GLY A 107 -12.91 3.74 -2.34
N ALA A 108 -11.64 4.11 -2.35
CA ALA A 108 -10.92 4.53 -1.13
C ALA A 108 -11.54 5.79 -0.54
N ARG A 109 -11.98 6.73 -1.40
CA ARG A 109 -12.67 7.95 -0.92
C ARG A 109 -13.89 7.59 -0.10
N ILE A 110 -14.74 6.70 -0.61
CA ILE A 110 -15.95 6.26 0.11
C ILE A 110 -15.57 5.58 1.44
N ALA A 111 -14.61 4.67 1.40
CA ALA A 111 -14.20 3.91 2.58
C ALA A 111 -13.58 4.81 3.67
N LEU A 112 -12.75 5.77 3.27
CA LEU A 112 -12.10 6.70 4.21
C LEU A 112 -13.10 7.67 4.82
N GLU A 113 -14.02 8.24 4.02
CA GLU A 113 -15.07 9.12 4.53
C GLU A 113 -15.97 8.37 5.54
N ASP A 114 -16.32 7.13 5.23
CA ASP A 114 -17.15 6.31 6.13
C ASP A 114 -16.40 5.97 7.43
N SER A 115 -15.13 5.60 7.30
CA SER A 115 -14.26 5.32 8.47
C SER A 115 -14.18 6.54 9.40
N LEU A 116 -14.01 7.73 8.85
CA LEU A 116 -13.99 8.98 9.65
C LEU A 116 -15.32 9.24 10.34
N LYS A 117 -16.45 9.04 9.64
CA LYS A 117 -17.81 9.19 10.22
C LYS A 117 -18.03 8.22 11.39
N ILE A 118 -17.60 6.97 11.23
CA ILE A 118 -17.69 5.96 12.29
C ILE A 118 -16.90 6.44 13.51
N TRP A 119 -15.64 6.85 13.31
CA TRP A 119 -14.82 7.35 14.42
C TRP A 119 -15.46 8.56 15.12
N LEU A 120 -15.99 9.52 14.35
CA LEU A 120 -16.66 10.71 14.92
C LEU A 120 -17.88 10.34 15.78
N ASN A 121 -18.63 9.34 15.37
CA ASN A 121 -19.79 8.85 16.15
C ASN A 121 -19.33 8.15 17.44
N ASP A 122 -18.27 7.34 17.34
CA ASP A 122 -17.70 6.65 18.50
C ASP A 122 -17.13 7.65 19.51
N ALA A 123 -16.45 8.69 19.03
CA ALA A 123 -15.90 9.77 19.86
C ALA A 123 -17.03 10.49 20.63
N LYS A 124 -18.11 10.86 19.95
CA LYS A 124 -19.29 11.51 20.57
C LYS A 124 -19.93 10.59 21.62
N SER A 125 -20.02 9.29 21.32
CA SER A 125 -20.58 8.32 22.28
C SER A 125 -19.68 8.18 23.50
N ALA A 126 -18.38 8.12 23.32
CA ALA A 126 -17.41 8.05 24.42
C ALA A 126 -17.54 9.30 25.32
N GLU A 127 -17.59 10.49 24.70
CA GLU A 127 -17.76 11.76 25.44
C GLU A 127 -19.05 11.74 26.27
N ARG A 128 -20.17 11.37 25.67
CA ARG A 128 -21.48 11.29 26.34
C ARG A 128 -21.42 10.33 27.52
N ASP A 129 -20.72 9.21 27.37
CA ASP A 129 -20.70 8.16 28.39
C ASP A 129 -19.55 8.36 29.41
N GLY A 130 -18.80 9.48 29.32
CA GLY A 130 -17.69 9.80 30.21
C GLY A 130 -16.47 8.88 30.05
N LEU A 131 -16.31 8.30 28.86
CA LEU A 131 -15.20 7.40 28.54
C LEU A 131 -14.09 8.16 27.80
N PRO A 132 -12.86 7.66 27.83
CA PRO A 132 -11.79 8.27 27.02
C PRO A 132 -12.13 8.23 25.53
N VAL A 133 -12.00 9.38 24.87
CA VAL A 133 -12.19 9.46 23.42
C VAL A 133 -11.03 8.77 22.72
N PRO A 134 -11.29 7.83 21.81
CA PRO A 134 -10.20 7.18 21.08
C PRO A 134 -9.48 8.18 20.15
N GLU A 135 -8.17 8.01 20.03
CA GLU A 135 -7.38 8.83 19.10
C GLU A 135 -7.72 8.47 17.65
N PRO A 136 -7.97 9.46 16.76
CA PRO A 136 -8.28 9.13 15.36
C PRO A 136 -7.03 8.64 14.62
N VAL A 137 -7.25 7.75 13.66
CA VAL A 137 -6.18 7.34 12.74
C VAL A 137 -5.76 8.53 11.88
N PHE A 138 -6.73 9.30 11.41
CA PHE A 138 -6.51 10.55 10.67
C PHE A 138 -7.67 11.50 10.96
N THR A 139 -7.40 12.79 10.79
CA THR A 139 -8.41 13.84 11.00
C THR A 139 -9.07 14.23 9.67
N GLU A 140 -10.16 15.00 9.75
CA GLU A 140 -10.80 15.60 8.56
C GLU A 140 -9.80 16.45 7.76
N GLU A 141 -8.95 17.22 8.47
CA GLU A 141 -7.91 18.04 7.84
C GLU A 141 -6.90 17.20 7.07
N MET A 142 -6.49 16.05 7.62
CA MET A 142 -5.59 15.11 6.93
C MET A 142 -6.25 14.52 5.68
N LEU A 143 -7.54 14.22 5.76
CA LEU A 143 -8.30 13.66 4.64
C LEU A 143 -8.44 14.69 3.51
N ASP A 144 -8.77 15.94 3.85
CA ASP A 144 -8.87 17.03 2.88
C ASP A 144 -7.51 17.30 2.21
N ALA A 145 -6.44 17.28 3.00
CA ALA A 145 -5.08 17.46 2.49
C ALA A 145 -4.69 16.32 1.52
N PHE A 146 -5.11 15.10 1.84
CA PHE A 146 -4.88 13.95 0.95
C PHE A 146 -5.59 14.15 -0.40
N TYR A 147 -6.88 14.53 -0.39
CA TYR A 147 -7.65 14.71 -1.63
C TYR A 147 -7.15 15.88 -2.48
N SER A 148 -6.62 16.91 -1.85
CA SER A 148 -6.12 18.12 -2.53
C SER A 148 -4.62 18.06 -2.81
N ASN A 149 -3.95 16.94 -2.53
CA ASN A 149 -2.50 16.84 -2.69
C ASN A 149 -2.13 16.96 -4.18
N PRO A 150 -1.32 17.95 -4.58
CA PRO A 150 -0.93 18.12 -5.99
C PRO A 150 -0.03 17.00 -6.51
N ASN A 151 0.46 16.13 -5.64
CA ASN A 151 1.30 14.99 -5.99
C ASN A 151 0.49 13.68 -6.11
N LEU A 152 -0.83 13.76 -5.92
CA LEU A 152 -1.73 12.62 -6.12
C LEU A 152 -2.05 12.47 -7.60
N SER A 153 -1.80 11.30 -8.15
CA SER A 153 -2.08 10.99 -9.56
C SER A 153 -2.85 9.68 -9.67
N VAL A 154 -3.89 9.69 -10.49
CA VAL A 154 -4.75 8.52 -10.74
C VAL A 154 -4.68 8.12 -12.20
N PHE A 155 -4.79 6.80 -12.47
CA PHE A 155 -4.68 6.25 -13.82
C PHE A 155 -5.61 5.04 -13.98
N GLU A 156 -5.72 4.53 -15.21
CA GLU A 156 -6.45 3.28 -15.49
C GLU A 156 -5.46 2.22 -15.95
N PRO A 157 -5.41 1.04 -15.30
CA PRO A 157 -4.52 -0.02 -15.74
C PRO A 157 -5.04 -0.68 -17.03
N PRO A 158 -4.17 -1.26 -17.88
CA PRO A 158 -2.71 -1.26 -17.72
C PRO A 158 -2.10 0.10 -18.05
N TYR A 159 -1.15 0.55 -17.27
CA TYR A 159 -0.55 1.87 -17.43
C TYR A 159 0.96 1.81 -17.16
N TRP A 160 1.74 2.44 -18.02
CA TRP A 160 3.17 2.63 -17.82
C TRP A 160 3.46 4.11 -17.62
N LEU A 161 4.16 4.43 -16.55
CA LEU A 161 4.51 5.81 -16.24
C LEU A 161 5.51 6.35 -17.25
N ASP A 162 5.26 7.57 -17.74
CA ASP A 162 6.26 8.32 -18.47
C ASP A 162 7.26 8.91 -17.47
N SER A 163 8.53 8.56 -17.60
CA SER A 163 9.56 8.98 -16.65
C SER A 163 9.75 10.50 -16.58
N LYS A 164 9.42 11.22 -17.66
CA LYS A 164 9.53 12.69 -17.69
C LYS A 164 8.28 13.37 -17.15
N ALA A 165 7.09 12.90 -17.57
CA ALA A 165 5.83 13.51 -17.18
C ALA A 165 5.41 13.04 -15.78
N ASP A 166 5.21 11.74 -15.60
CA ASP A 166 4.63 11.19 -14.37
C ASP A 166 5.64 11.14 -13.22
N LEU A 167 6.89 10.79 -13.52
CA LEU A 167 7.96 10.71 -12.52
C LEU A 167 8.81 12.00 -12.47
N ARG A 168 8.34 13.05 -13.18
CA ARG A 168 8.95 14.41 -13.16
C ARG A 168 10.45 14.41 -13.47
N GLY A 169 10.93 13.43 -14.26
CA GLY A 169 12.36 13.33 -14.59
C GLY A 169 13.25 12.95 -13.41
N GLN A 170 12.69 12.66 -12.26
CA GLN A 170 13.47 12.35 -11.05
C GLN A 170 13.88 10.90 -10.91
N TRP A 171 13.45 10.05 -11.85
CA TRP A 171 13.67 8.61 -11.83
C TRP A 171 14.39 8.12 -13.10
N PRO A 172 15.60 8.63 -13.40
CA PRO A 172 16.27 8.25 -14.62
C PRO A 172 16.59 6.75 -14.66
N GLY A 173 16.23 6.12 -15.78
CA GLY A 173 16.48 4.69 -15.99
C GLY A 173 15.46 3.76 -15.35
N TRP A 174 14.44 4.28 -14.66
CA TRP A 174 13.35 3.47 -14.13
C TRP A 174 12.22 3.35 -15.15
N GLU A 175 11.58 2.17 -15.18
CA GLU A 175 10.28 2.00 -15.82
C GLU A 175 9.31 1.47 -14.75
N VAL A 176 8.12 2.02 -14.68
CA VAL A 176 7.12 1.61 -13.69
C VAL A 176 5.80 1.40 -14.42
N GLY A 177 5.25 0.21 -14.27
CA GLY A 177 3.99 -0.17 -14.88
C GLY A 177 3.00 -0.73 -13.88
N PHE A 178 1.73 -0.65 -14.21
CA PHE A 178 0.63 -1.12 -13.37
C PHE A 178 -0.30 -2.00 -14.19
N TYR A 179 -0.72 -3.10 -13.58
CA TYR A 179 -1.63 -4.09 -14.17
C TYR A 179 -2.76 -4.39 -13.20
N ASP A 180 -3.86 -4.92 -13.71
CA ASP A 180 -4.94 -5.40 -12.84
C ASP A 180 -4.44 -6.53 -11.93
N ALA A 181 -4.71 -6.42 -10.64
CA ALA A 181 -4.37 -7.45 -9.66
C ALA A 181 -5.46 -8.52 -9.52
N GLY A 182 -6.65 -8.26 -10.02
CA GLY A 182 -7.75 -9.24 -10.02
C GLY A 182 -8.45 -9.43 -8.68
N HIS A 183 -8.00 -8.75 -7.64
CA HIS A 183 -8.54 -8.89 -6.29
C HIS A 183 -9.88 -8.14 -6.13
N ASP A 184 -9.94 -6.93 -6.69
CA ASP A 184 -11.11 -6.06 -6.62
C ASP A 184 -11.07 -5.08 -7.80
N VAL A 185 -12.17 -4.41 -8.08
CA VAL A 185 -12.26 -3.43 -9.16
C VAL A 185 -11.29 -2.27 -8.89
N GLY A 186 -10.32 -2.11 -9.78
CA GLY A 186 -9.27 -1.10 -9.64
C GLY A 186 -8.06 -1.53 -8.81
N ALA A 187 -8.06 -2.76 -8.28
CA ALA A 187 -6.87 -3.29 -7.61
C ALA A 187 -5.72 -3.44 -8.60
N ILE A 188 -4.54 -2.97 -8.22
CA ILE A 188 -3.37 -2.96 -9.08
C ILE A 188 -2.21 -3.76 -8.49
N SER A 189 -1.47 -4.38 -9.39
CA SER A 189 -0.12 -4.86 -9.13
C SER A 189 0.87 -3.91 -9.81
N SER A 190 2.05 -3.75 -9.22
CA SER A 190 3.05 -2.78 -9.67
C SER A 190 4.28 -3.51 -10.17
N PHE A 191 4.78 -3.06 -11.30
CA PHE A 191 5.91 -3.64 -11.98
C PHE A 191 6.99 -2.57 -12.17
N PHE A 192 8.23 -2.90 -11.82
CA PHE A 192 9.34 -1.97 -11.88
C PHE A 192 10.50 -2.60 -12.68
N ILE A 193 11.11 -1.80 -13.55
CA ILE A 193 12.44 -2.09 -14.08
C ILE A 193 13.37 -1.05 -13.48
N LEU A 194 14.40 -1.52 -12.79
CA LEU A 194 15.40 -0.68 -12.13
C LEU A 194 16.40 -0.13 -13.14
N PRO A 195 17.15 0.92 -12.81
CA PRO A 195 18.17 1.48 -13.71
C PRO A 195 19.25 0.48 -14.16
N ASP A 196 19.46 -0.59 -13.41
CA ASP A 196 20.41 -1.64 -13.76
C ASP A 196 19.76 -2.78 -14.57
N GLY A 197 18.50 -2.61 -14.98
CA GLY A 197 17.75 -3.56 -15.79
C GLY A 197 17.07 -4.67 -15.00
N ARG A 198 17.24 -4.73 -13.68
CA ARG A 198 16.57 -5.76 -12.86
C ARG A 198 15.09 -5.42 -12.69
N PRO A 199 14.20 -6.36 -13.00
CA PRO A 199 12.79 -6.15 -12.71
C PRO A 199 12.43 -6.61 -11.31
N PHE A 200 11.40 -5.98 -10.70
CA PHE A 200 10.72 -6.54 -9.54
C PHE A 200 9.22 -6.25 -9.65
N TYR A 201 8.45 -7.07 -8.98
CA TYR A 201 6.99 -7.08 -9.10
C TYR A 201 6.36 -7.13 -7.72
N LEU A 202 5.39 -6.24 -7.51
CA LEU A 202 4.61 -6.16 -6.26
C LEU A 202 3.16 -6.48 -6.61
N THR A 203 2.65 -7.59 -6.12
CA THR A 203 1.31 -8.03 -6.49
C THR A 203 0.20 -7.22 -5.83
N GLY A 204 0.44 -6.70 -4.62
CA GLY A 204 -0.65 -6.35 -3.74
C GLY A 204 -1.47 -7.61 -3.43
N ASP A 205 -2.70 -7.45 -3.00
CA ASP A 205 -3.64 -8.56 -2.93
C ASP A 205 -4.05 -8.94 -4.35
N ALA A 206 -3.91 -10.20 -4.70
CA ALA A 206 -4.13 -10.66 -6.06
C ALA A 206 -4.99 -11.92 -6.10
N ALA A 207 -5.86 -12.01 -7.10
CA ALA A 207 -6.64 -13.20 -7.37
C ALA A 207 -6.15 -13.88 -8.65
N SER A 208 -5.94 -15.18 -8.59
CA SER A 208 -5.38 -15.97 -9.70
C SER A 208 -6.40 -16.29 -10.80
N HIS A 209 -7.67 -16.00 -10.58
CA HIS A 209 -8.76 -16.34 -11.50
C HIS A 209 -9.78 -15.20 -11.56
N ASP A 210 -10.54 -15.17 -12.65
CA ASP A 210 -11.60 -14.18 -12.82
C ASP A 210 -12.63 -14.29 -11.70
N GLN A 211 -13.02 -13.15 -11.17
CA GLN A 211 -14.10 -13.00 -10.20
C GLN A 211 -15.29 -12.32 -10.87
N GLU A 212 -16.42 -12.24 -10.20
CA GLU A 212 -17.65 -11.68 -10.77
C GLU A 212 -17.45 -10.26 -11.34
N ASN A 213 -16.63 -9.46 -10.68
CA ASN A 213 -16.47 -8.04 -11.02
C ASN A 213 -15.03 -7.65 -11.38
N ALA A 214 -14.09 -8.60 -11.38
CA ALA A 214 -12.69 -8.32 -11.70
C ALA A 214 -12.05 -9.48 -12.44
N ARG A 215 -11.26 -9.17 -13.45
CA ARG A 215 -10.43 -10.19 -14.10
C ARG A 215 -9.34 -10.65 -13.15
N GLY A 216 -8.92 -11.89 -13.27
CA GLY A 216 -7.77 -12.40 -12.55
C GLY A 216 -6.50 -11.61 -12.86
N VAL A 217 -5.52 -11.72 -12.00
CA VAL A 217 -4.27 -10.95 -12.10
C VAL A 217 -3.64 -11.08 -13.49
N LEU A 218 -3.33 -9.94 -14.08
CA LEU A 218 -2.55 -9.89 -15.32
C LEU A 218 -1.07 -9.92 -14.96
N LEU A 219 -0.42 -11.02 -15.26
CA LEU A 219 1.01 -11.14 -15.03
C LEU A 219 1.79 -10.39 -16.13
N PRO A 220 2.97 -9.88 -15.79
CA PRO A 220 3.83 -9.29 -16.81
C PRO A 220 4.21 -10.33 -17.86
N PRO A 221 4.62 -9.91 -19.05
CA PRO A 221 4.99 -10.83 -20.14
C PRO A 221 6.00 -11.90 -19.71
N ASP A 222 5.91 -13.09 -20.32
CA ASP A 222 6.72 -14.27 -19.96
C ASP A 222 8.24 -14.07 -20.00
N ASN A 223 8.71 -13.06 -20.72
CA ASN A 223 10.15 -12.74 -20.77
C ASN A 223 10.62 -11.95 -19.55
N PHE A 224 9.72 -11.63 -18.64
CA PHE A 224 10.08 -10.94 -17.41
C PHE A 224 10.50 -11.92 -16.32
N LEU A 225 11.80 -12.08 -16.16
CA LEU A 225 12.38 -12.84 -15.05
C LEU A 225 12.85 -11.85 -14.00
N GLY A 226 12.07 -11.71 -12.93
CA GLY A 226 12.39 -10.77 -11.85
C GLY A 226 12.07 -11.31 -10.47
N ASP A 227 12.42 -10.53 -9.45
CA ASP A 227 12.07 -10.84 -8.07
C ASP A 227 10.61 -10.49 -7.83
N PHE A 228 9.84 -11.44 -7.25
CA PHE A 228 8.43 -11.29 -6.91
C PHE A 228 8.27 -10.97 -5.44
N PHE A 229 7.43 -9.99 -5.17
CA PHE A 229 7.04 -9.67 -3.80
C PHE A 229 5.53 -9.82 -3.69
N UNK A 230 5.11 -10.73 -3.13
CA UNK A 230 3.78 -10.98 -2.98
C UNK A 230 3.41 -10.28 -1.71
N UNK A 231 2.75 -9.70 -1.87
CA UNK A 231 2.27 -9.09 -0.76
C UNK A 231 1.33 -9.89 -0.05
N UNK A 232 0.69 -10.42 -0.52
CA UNK A 232 -0.23 -11.25 0.06
C UNK A 232 -0.16 -12.51 -0.68
N UNK A 233 -0.03 -13.15 -0.20
CA UNK A 233 -0.22 -14.33 -0.76
C UNK A 233 -1.61 -14.40 -0.94
N PRO A 234 -2.02 -15.09 -1.97
CA PRO A 234 -3.42 -15.40 -2.12
C PRO A 234 -3.91 -16.28 -0.95
N PRO A 235 -5.17 -16.14 -0.56
CA PRO A 235 -5.65 -16.88 0.65
C PRO A 235 -5.51 -18.39 0.57
N ASP A 236 -5.36 -18.94 -0.65
CA ASP A 236 -5.15 -20.37 -0.87
C ASP A 236 -3.67 -20.79 -0.87
N GLY A 237 -2.75 -19.86 -0.70
CA GLY A 237 -1.32 -20.13 -0.68
C GLY A 237 -0.73 -20.61 -1.99
N LYS A 238 -1.48 -20.52 -3.09
CA LYS A 238 -1.02 -20.98 -4.40
C LYS A 238 -0.49 -19.83 -5.23
N ILE A 239 0.80 -19.75 -5.33
CA ILE A 239 1.42 -18.86 -6.31
C ILE A 239 1.07 -19.38 -7.70
N PRO A 240 0.53 -18.57 -8.60
CA PRO A 240 0.27 -19.02 -9.97
C PRO A 240 1.53 -19.62 -10.58
N ARG A 241 1.39 -20.79 -11.22
CA ARG A 241 2.50 -21.49 -11.86
C ARG A 241 2.95 -20.81 -13.15
N ALA A 242 3.14 -19.53 -13.14
CA ALA A 242 3.76 -18.87 -14.28
C ALA A 242 5.01 -18.18 -13.78
N VAL A 243 6.09 -18.67 -14.30
CA VAL A 243 7.43 -18.14 -14.18
C VAL A 243 8.24 -18.65 -12.98
N GLY A 244 9.36 -19.19 -13.32
CA GLY A 244 10.29 -19.89 -12.47
C GLY A 244 10.57 -19.24 -11.12
N SER A 245 10.30 -20.01 -10.12
CA SER A 245 10.45 -19.69 -8.72
C SER A 245 11.88 -19.33 -8.35
N ARG A 246 12.14 -18.07 -8.16
CA ARG A 246 13.15 -17.67 -7.18
C ARG A 246 12.48 -16.67 -6.26
N ILE A 247 11.93 -17.15 -5.17
CA ILE A 247 11.73 -16.30 -4.01
C ILE A 247 13.13 -15.93 -3.57
N GLY A 248 13.61 -14.80 -4.08
CA GLY A 248 14.90 -14.26 -3.65
C GLY A 248 14.77 -13.86 -2.19
N ARG A 249 15.42 -14.58 -1.31
CA ARG A 249 15.65 -14.07 0.03
C ARG A 249 16.47 -12.80 -0.10
N ILE A 250 15.84 -11.68 0.21
CA ILE A 250 16.63 -10.49 0.52
C ILE A 250 17.25 -10.77 1.89
N ALA A 251 18.48 -11.22 1.88
CA ALA A 251 19.24 -11.45 3.09
C ALA A 251 19.66 -10.12 3.72
#